data_5291faac0b2ca894e9b7930cd04de4c1
#
_entry.id   5291faac0b2ca894e9b7930cd04de4c1
#
_cell.length_a   1.000
_cell.length_b   1.000
_cell.length_c   1.000
_cell.angle_alpha   90.00
_cell.angle_beta   90.00
_cell.angle_gamma   90.00
#
_symmetry.space_group_name_H-M   'P 1'
#
loop_
_entity.id
_entity.type
_entity.pdbx_description
1 polymer ?
#
loop_
_entity_poly.entity_id
_entity_poly.type
_entity_poly.pdbx_seq_one_letter_code
_entity_poly.pdbx_strand_id
1 'polypeptide(L)'
;GSKSDSKDDKKEETKTEAKADDAEDVELQVFIAASLSKVMDEVATEYQKDHPNVKITFNADSSGTLLTQIEEGYACDVFFSAAQKQMDQLEKTDGLVVDGTRKNVVNNQVVVVTRKDSGTKVTGLETLKDASSIALAGGSVPVGKYTRQALVNLGILDKVDDVSTIPTETISEKLGGVEISEQDNVSKVLAAVVEGSCEVGTTYYSDTYGYEDELNILQTVSYDLTGNVIYPIA
;
A
#
# COMPACT_ATOMS: atom_id res chain seq x y z
N GLY A 1 -18.88 73.49 -0.93
CA GLY A 1 -17.81 72.65 -0.49
C GLY A 1 -18.30 71.26 -0.23
N SER A 2 -18.03 70.33 -1.13
CA SER A 2 -18.34 68.91 -0.92
C SER A 2 -17.02 68.16 -0.78
N LYS A 3 -16.87 67.41 0.27
CA LYS A 3 -15.85 66.40 0.44
C LYS A 3 -16.52 65.05 0.24
N SER A 4 -16.04 64.30 -0.72
CA SER A 4 -16.37 62.91 -0.89
C SER A 4 -15.24 62.06 -0.34
N ASP A 5 -15.57 61.19 0.57
CA ASP A 5 -14.66 60.24 1.17
C ASP A 5 -14.49 59.03 0.29
N SER A 6 -13.28 58.81 -0.16
CA SER A 6 -12.85 57.53 -0.73
C SER A 6 -11.98 56.83 0.34
N LYS A 7 -12.59 55.94 1.11
CA LYS A 7 -11.87 55.16 2.13
C LYS A 7 -12.50 53.78 2.33
N ASP A 8 -12.78 53.03 1.30
CA ASP A 8 -13.29 51.65 1.50
C ASP A 8 -12.57 50.54 0.74
N ASP A 9 -11.62 50.87 -0.11
CA ASP A 9 -11.00 49.82 -0.95
C ASP A 9 -9.73 49.18 -0.36
N LYS A 10 -9.24 49.56 0.79
CA LYS A 10 -8.02 49.01 1.40
C LYS A 10 -8.25 47.98 2.51
N LYS A 11 -9.51 47.68 2.87
CA LYS A 11 -9.82 46.78 3.97
C LYS A 11 -10.10 45.32 3.54
N GLU A 12 -10.31 45.04 2.25
CA GLU A 12 -10.60 43.70 1.78
C GLU A 12 -9.35 42.87 1.46
N GLU A 13 -8.25 43.50 1.01
CA GLU A 13 -7.03 42.74 0.71
C GLU A 13 -6.28 42.27 1.97
N THR A 14 -6.44 42.94 3.12
CA THR A 14 -5.84 42.52 4.38
C THR A 14 -6.58 41.39 5.10
N LYS A 15 -7.85 41.08 4.72
CA LYS A 15 -8.64 40.00 5.34
C LYS A 15 -8.33 38.60 4.75
N THR A 16 -7.75 38.52 3.56
CA THR A 16 -7.40 37.23 2.90
C THR A 16 -6.05 36.72 3.34
N GLU A 17 -5.10 37.56 3.69
CA GLU A 17 -3.80 37.13 4.25
C GLU A 17 -3.89 36.70 5.72
N ALA A 18 -4.79 37.32 6.51
CA ALA A 18 -4.98 36.98 7.91
C ALA A 18 -5.69 35.63 8.17
N LYS A 19 -6.40 35.05 7.16
CA LYS A 19 -7.09 33.77 7.31
C LYS A 19 -6.18 32.55 7.26
N ALA A 20 -4.97 32.65 6.68
CA ALA A 20 -4.01 31.55 6.63
C ALA A 20 -3.25 31.39 7.96
N ASP A 21 -3.05 32.47 8.72
CA ASP A 21 -2.34 32.48 10.00
C ASP A 21 -3.24 32.11 11.19
N ASP A 22 -4.57 32.23 11.02
CA ASP A 22 -5.57 31.97 12.07
C ASP A 22 -6.27 30.60 11.94
N ALA A 23 -5.77 29.72 11.06
CA ALA A 23 -6.33 28.37 10.90
C ALA A 23 -6.03 27.54 12.17
N GLU A 24 -7.08 26.89 12.68
CA GLU A 24 -6.95 25.98 13.82
C GLU A 24 -5.99 24.84 13.51
N ASP A 25 -5.26 24.39 14.53
CA ASP A 25 -4.44 23.20 14.43
C ASP A 25 -5.34 21.96 14.26
N VAL A 26 -5.03 21.18 13.25
CA VAL A 26 -5.75 19.94 12.91
C VAL A 26 -4.77 18.78 12.91
N GLU A 27 -5.14 17.68 13.53
CA GLU A 27 -4.43 16.42 13.44
C GLU A 27 -5.24 15.43 12.62
N LEU A 28 -4.65 14.91 11.53
CA LEU A 28 -5.24 13.88 10.70
C LEU A 28 -4.61 12.53 10.99
N GLN A 29 -5.44 11.55 11.26
CA GLN A 29 -5.05 10.14 11.38
C GLN A 29 -5.19 9.50 10.00
N VAL A 30 -4.08 9.20 9.36
CA VAL A 30 -4.02 8.68 8.00
C VAL A 30 -3.51 7.25 8.03
N PHE A 31 -4.38 6.31 7.72
CA PHE A 31 -4.07 4.88 7.68
C PHE A 31 -3.68 4.51 6.26
N ILE A 32 -2.47 4.00 6.08
CA ILE A 32 -1.90 3.70 4.77
C ILE A 32 -1.36 2.27 4.70
N ALA A 33 -1.59 1.63 3.57
CA ALA A 33 -0.90 0.37 3.29
C ALA A 33 0.62 0.56 3.39
N ALA A 34 1.32 -0.41 3.95
CA ALA A 34 2.74 -0.32 4.25
C ALA A 34 3.60 0.06 3.03
N SER A 35 3.21 -0.38 1.82
CA SER A 35 3.89 -0.04 0.57
C SER A 35 3.86 1.44 0.21
N LEU A 36 2.97 2.21 0.83
CA LEU A 36 2.80 3.64 0.56
C LEU A 36 3.61 4.53 1.50
N SER A 37 4.29 3.99 2.50
CA SER A 37 4.92 4.77 3.57
C SER A 37 5.87 5.84 3.04
N LYS A 38 6.76 5.47 2.13
CA LYS A 38 7.77 6.39 1.59
C LYS A 38 7.15 7.52 0.77
N VAL A 39 6.25 7.20 -0.15
CA VAL A 39 5.60 8.21 -1.00
C VAL A 39 4.68 9.11 -0.18
N MET A 40 3.98 8.56 0.82
CA MET A 40 3.08 9.36 1.65
C MET A 40 3.82 10.29 2.60
N ASP A 41 5.01 9.94 3.06
CA ASP A 41 5.87 10.87 3.81
C ASP A 41 6.24 12.09 2.96
N GLU A 42 6.57 11.89 1.69
CA GLU A 42 6.85 12.98 0.74
C GLU A 42 5.60 13.83 0.48
N VAL A 43 4.45 13.19 0.28
CA VAL A 43 3.16 13.88 0.07
C VAL A 43 2.81 14.74 1.28
N ALA A 44 2.95 14.20 2.49
CA ALA A 44 2.67 14.93 3.73
C ALA A 44 3.58 16.15 3.89
N THR A 45 4.87 16.01 3.56
CA THR A 45 5.84 17.12 3.61
C THR A 45 5.43 18.24 2.65
N GLU A 46 5.04 17.91 1.42
CA GLU A 46 4.58 18.91 0.45
C GLU A 46 3.26 19.57 0.88
N TYR A 47 2.31 18.78 1.37
CA TYR A 47 1.02 19.28 1.83
C TYR A 47 1.18 20.28 3.00
N GLN A 48 2.06 19.97 3.95
CA GLN A 48 2.28 20.81 5.13
C GLN A 48 2.95 22.14 4.83
N LYS A 49 3.60 22.30 3.67
CA LYS A 49 4.14 23.59 3.24
C LYS A 49 3.02 24.62 3.05
N ASP A 50 1.90 24.20 2.48
CA ASP A 50 0.73 25.05 2.25
C ASP A 50 -0.27 25.02 3.43
N HIS A 51 -0.17 24.01 4.28
CA HIS A 51 -1.07 23.80 5.41
C HIS A 51 -0.28 23.52 6.70
N PRO A 52 0.47 24.50 7.22
CA PRO A 52 1.34 24.31 8.39
C PRO A 52 0.57 24.02 9.68
N ASN A 53 -0.74 24.29 9.72
CA ASN A 53 -1.64 23.99 10.83
C ASN A 53 -2.09 22.51 10.85
N VAL A 54 -1.79 21.74 9.82
CA VAL A 54 -2.21 20.33 9.71
C VAL A 54 -1.05 19.42 10.09
N LYS A 55 -1.24 18.64 11.14
CA LYS A 55 -0.34 17.55 11.51
C LYS A 55 -0.91 16.24 10.93
N ILE A 56 -0.09 15.52 10.18
CA ILE A 56 -0.45 14.23 9.62
C ILE A 56 0.26 13.14 10.40
N THR A 57 -0.52 12.26 11.02
CA THR A 57 -0.01 11.08 11.74
C THR A 57 -0.36 9.85 10.93
N PHE A 58 0.66 9.09 10.52
CA PHE A 58 0.47 7.87 9.76
C PHE A 58 0.41 6.64 10.64
N ASN A 59 -0.49 5.73 10.29
CA ASN A 59 -0.50 4.35 10.74
C ASN A 59 -0.31 3.48 9.49
N ALA A 60 0.88 2.90 9.36
CA ALA A 60 1.26 2.11 8.20
C ALA A 60 1.31 0.63 8.58
N ASP A 61 0.48 -0.17 7.93
CA ASP A 61 0.46 -1.63 8.11
C ASP A 61 -0.21 -2.28 6.89
N SER A 62 -0.45 -3.59 6.96
CA SER A 62 -1.26 -4.25 5.94
C SER A 62 -2.67 -3.66 5.91
N SER A 63 -3.27 -3.59 4.72
CA SER A 63 -4.63 -3.08 4.57
C SER A 63 -5.65 -3.87 5.39
N GLY A 64 -5.45 -5.18 5.57
CA GLY A 64 -6.32 -6.02 6.41
C GLY A 64 -6.23 -5.67 7.89
N THR A 65 -5.03 -5.43 8.41
CA THR A 65 -4.83 -5.00 9.80
C THR A 65 -5.46 -3.63 10.04
N LEU A 66 -5.27 -2.69 9.11
CA LEU A 66 -5.84 -1.35 9.20
C LEU A 66 -7.38 -1.38 9.15
N LEU A 67 -7.95 -2.21 8.28
CA LEU A 67 -9.39 -2.44 8.23
C LEU A 67 -9.93 -2.88 9.60
N THR A 68 -9.31 -3.87 10.20
CA THR A 68 -9.71 -4.38 11.52
C THR A 68 -9.65 -3.29 12.59
N GLN A 69 -8.61 -2.48 12.60
CA GLN A 69 -8.49 -1.36 13.55
C GLN A 69 -9.61 -0.33 13.37
N ILE A 70 -9.95 0.01 12.13
CA ILE A 70 -11.06 0.94 11.83
C ILE A 70 -12.39 0.35 12.30
N GLU A 71 -12.63 -0.93 12.02
CA GLU A 71 -13.83 -1.64 12.46
C GLU A 71 -13.93 -1.71 13.99
N GLU A 72 -12.81 -1.78 14.69
CA GLU A 72 -12.72 -1.74 16.15
C GLU A 72 -12.89 -0.34 16.76
N GLY A 73 -13.02 0.69 15.92
CA GLY A 73 -13.29 2.06 16.35
C GLY A 73 -12.06 2.94 16.50
N TYR A 74 -10.92 2.57 15.94
CA TYR A 74 -9.75 3.45 15.89
C TYR A 74 -10.09 4.72 15.10
N ALA A 75 -9.63 5.87 15.61
CA ALA A 75 -9.77 7.12 14.91
C ALA A 75 -8.99 7.09 13.60
N CYS A 76 -9.69 7.25 12.49
CA CYS A 76 -9.12 7.25 11.14
C CYS A 76 -9.85 8.29 10.30
N ASP A 77 -9.11 9.27 9.80
CA ASP A 77 -9.67 10.31 8.94
C ASP A 77 -9.55 9.95 7.46
N VAL A 78 -8.47 9.28 7.08
CA VAL A 78 -8.21 8.85 5.71
C VAL A 78 -7.66 7.42 5.72
N PHE A 79 -8.21 6.57 4.86
CA PHE A 79 -7.72 5.21 4.63
C PHE A 79 -7.28 5.05 3.18
N PHE A 80 -6.02 4.69 3.00
CA PHE A 80 -5.41 4.41 1.69
C PHE A 80 -5.01 2.94 1.63
N SER A 81 -5.88 2.14 1.01
CA SER A 81 -5.76 0.68 0.94
C SER A 81 -4.95 0.24 -0.27
N ALA A 82 -4.23 -0.87 -0.15
CA ALA A 82 -3.55 -1.51 -1.28
C ALA A 82 -4.45 -2.44 -2.09
N ALA A 83 -5.73 -2.60 -1.72
CA ALA A 83 -6.70 -3.40 -2.45
C ALA A 83 -8.12 -2.86 -2.27
N GLN A 84 -8.97 -3.11 -3.24
CA GLN A 84 -10.37 -2.69 -3.20
C GLN A 84 -11.19 -3.48 -2.17
N LYS A 85 -10.83 -4.72 -1.88
CA LYS A 85 -11.58 -5.59 -0.95
C LYS A 85 -11.76 -4.96 0.42
N GLN A 86 -10.73 -4.40 1.00
CA GLN A 86 -10.78 -3.77 2.32
C GLN A 86 -11.63 -2.50 2.29
N MET A 87 -11.51 -1.69 1.24
CA MET A 87 -12.34 -0.51 1.08
C MET A 87 -13.81 -0.88 0.84
N ASP A 88 -14.07 -1.93 0.08
CA ASP A 88 -15.43 -2.45 -0.15
C ASP A 88 -16.08 -2.86 1.17
N GLN A 89 -15.34 -3.52 2.05
CA GLN A 89 -15.83 -3.91 3.37
C GLN A 89 -16.25 -2.68 4.18
N LEU A 90 -15.40 -1.65 4.26
CA LEU A 90 -15.71 -0.42 4.99
C LEU A 90 -16.89 0.35 4.40
N GLU A 91 -16.95 0.44 3.08
CA GLU A 91 -17.98 1.23 2.40
C GLU A 91 -19.32 0.50 2.33
N LYS A 92 -19.32 -0.72 1.80
CA LYS A 92 -20.55 -1.43 1.44
C LYS A 92 -21.14 -2.21 2.60
N THR A 93 -20.32 -2.78 3.47
CA THR A 93 -20.77 -3.61 4.59
C THR A 93 -20.87 -2.80 5.88
N ASP A 94 -19.82 -2.07 6.23
CA ASP A 94 -19.74 -1.36 7.50
C ASP A 94 -20.36 0.03 7.47
N GLY A 95 -20.51 0.64 6.28
CA GLY A 95 -21.07 1.98 6.12
C GLY A 95 -20.22 3.08 6.75
N LEU A 96 -18.91 2.90 6.83
CA LEU A 96 -17.98 3.81 7.52
C LEU A 96 -17.27 4.81 6.60
N VAL A 97 -17.53 4.75 5.29
CA VAL A 97 -16.94 5.68 4.31
C VAL A 97 -17.91 6.82 4.05
N VAL A 98 -17.41 8.05 4.11
CA VAL A 98 -18.21 9.24 3.77
C VAL A 98 -18.58 9.19 2.29
N ASP A 99 -19.85 9.39 1.98
CA ASP A 99 -20.38 9.30 0.61
C ASP A 99 -19.60 10.20 -0.36
N GLY A 100 -19.25 9.63 -1.52
CA GLY A 100 -18.58 10.36 -2.59
C GLY A 100 -17.10 10.62 -2.40
N THR A 101 -16.49 10.15 -1.31
CA THR A 101 -15.07 10.40 -1.03
C THR A 101 -14.12 9.34 -1.62
N ARG A 102 -14.63 8.14 -1.87
CA ARG A 102 -13.80 7.04 -2.39
C ARG A 102 -13.32 7.31 -3.81
N LYS A 103 -12.00 7.18 -4.02
CA LYS A 103 -11.37 7.30 -5.34
C LYS A 103 -10.30 6.22 -5.53
N ASN A 104 -10.12 5.78 -6.77
CA ASN A 104 -8.99 4.95 -7.17
C ASN A 104 -7.84 5.88 -7.56
N VAL A 105 -6.71 5.77 -6.88
CA VAL A 105 -5.63 6.76 -7.03
C VAL A 105 -4.43 6.20 -7.78
N VAL A 106 -4.03 4.98 -7.48
CA VAL A 106 -2.79 4.39 -7.96
C VAL A 106 -3.04 2.98 -8.47
N ASN A 107 -2.38 2.65 -9.60
CA ASN A 107 -2.17 1.27 -10.03
C ASN A 107 -0.75 0.86 -9.67
N ASN A 108 -0.56 -0.40 -9.30
CA ASN A 108 0.75 -0.97 -9.00
C ASN A 108 0.87 -2.36 -9.65
N GLN A 109 2.04 -2.98 -9.59
CA GLN A 109 2.24 -4.34 -10.09
C GLN A 109 2.98 -5.15 -9.04
N VAL A 110 2.64 -6.43 -8.97
CA VAL A 110 3.42 -7.39 -8.19
C VAL A 110 4.70 -7.72 -8.95
N VAL A 111 5.81 -7.75 -8.23
CA VAL A 111 7.12 -8.14 -8.78
C VAL A 111 7.72 -9.25 -7.95
N VAL A 112 8.50 -10.10 -8.61
CA VAL A 112 9.36 -11.09 -7.96
C VAL A 112 10.76 -10.49 -7.87
N VAL A 113 11.28 -10.37 -6.65
CA VAL A 113 12.56 -9.71 -6.38
C VAL A 113 13.56 -10.65 -5.72
N THR A 114 14.84 -10.36 -5.93
CA THR A 114 15.97 -11.02 -5.28
C THR A 114 17.10 -10.02 -5.08
N ARG A 115 18.02 -10.29 -4.16
CA ARG A 115 19.27 -9.53 -4.08
C ARG A 115 20.12 -9.73 -5.33
N LYS A 116 20.83 -8.70 -5.74
CA LYS A 116 21.75 -8.78 -6.91
C LYS A 116 22.80 -9.87 -6.79
N ASP A 117 23.23 -10.16 -5.59
CA ASP A 117 24.29 -11.15 -5.29
C ASP A 117 23.73 -12.51 -4.88
N SER A 118 22.44 -12.75 -5.02
CA SER A 118 21.80 -13.99 -4.55
C SER A 118 22.19 -15.24 -5.33
N GLY A 119 22.57 -15.08 -6.60
CA GLY A 119 22.84 -16.22 -7.48
C GLY A 119 21.61 -17.10 -7.72
N THR A 120 20.41 -16.57 -7.53
CA THR A 120 19.18 -17.33 -7.65
C THR A 120 18.99 -17.95 -9.03
N LYS A 121 18.39 -19.13 -9.06
CA LYS A 121 17.93 -19.79 -10.30
C LYS A 121 16.50 -19.41 -10.65
N VAL A 122 15.81 -18.71 -9.75
CA VAL A 122 14.43 -18.25 -9.96
C VAL A 122 14.40 -17.16 -11.01
N THR A 123 13.49 -17.29 -11.97
CA THR A 123 13.29 -16.31 -13.05
C THR A 123 11.92 -15.62 -12.95
N GLY A 124 11.05 -16.12 -12.09
CA GLY A 124 9.69 -15.60 -11.90
C GLY A 124 8.84 -16.57 -11.09
N LEU A 125 7.53 -16.35 -11.10
CA LEU A 125 6.57 -17.17 -10.34
C LEU A 125 6.60 -18.65 -10.75
N GLU A 126 6.83 -18.95 -12.03
CA GLU A 126 6.83 -20.33 -12.52
C GLU A 126 8.02 -21.15 -12.02
N THR A 127 9.06 -20.51 -11.55
CA THR A 127 10.28 -21.16 -11.07
C THR A 127 10.55 -20.94 -9.58
N LEU A 128 9.55 -20.48 -8.82
CA LEU A 128 9.67 -20.28 -7.36
C LEU A 128 10.12 -21.56 -6.63
N LYS A 129 9.77 -22.74 -7.14
CA LYS A 129 10.23 -24.04 -6.62
C LYS A 129 11.75 -24.19 -6.57
N ASP A 130 12.49 -23.42 -7.36
CA ASP A 130 13.95 -23.48 -7.44
C ASP A 130 14.63 -22.58 -6.39
N ALA A 131 13.84 -21.83 -5.61
CA ALA A 131 14.39 -21.02 -4.53
C ALA A 131 14.76 -21.88 -3.31
N SER A 132 15.76 -21.44 -2.55
CA SER A 132 16.07 -22.02 -1.24
C SER A 132 15.09 -21.55 -0.16
N SER A 133 14.62 -20.32 -0.28
CA SER A 133 13.66 -19.72 0.63
C SER A 133 12.89 -18.58 -0.03
N ILE A 134 11.64 -18.41 0.37
CA ILE A 134 10.74 -17.40 -0.21
C ILE A 134 10.14 -16.56 0.93
N ALA A 135 10.15 -15.24 0.78
CA ALA A 135 9.35 -14.36 1.62
C ALA A 135 8.01 -14.06 0.92
N LEU A 136 6.91 -14.40 1.55
CA LEU A 136 5.57 -14.13 1.06
C LEU A 136 4.73 -13.47 2.15
N ALA A 137 3.94 -12.49 1.77
CA ALA A 137 2.93 -11.97 2.66
C ALA A 137 1.78 -12.98 2.85
N GLY A 138 1.13 -12.93 4.00
CA GLY A 138 -0.05 -13.74 4.29
C GLY A 138 -1.21 -13.44 3.35
N GLY A 139 -2.18 -14.36 3.30
CA GLY A 139 -3.33 -14.24 2.40
C GLY A 139 -4.23 -13.04 2.65
N SER A 140 -4.28 -12.54 3.87
CA SER A 140 -5.03 -11.33 4.23
C SER A 140 -4.34 -10.03 3.81
N VAL A 141 -3.06 -10.10 3.47
CA VAL A 141 -2.27 -8.96 2.98
C VAL A 141 -2.49 -8.84 1.47
N PRO A 142 -2.78 -7.64 0.93
CA PRO A 142 -3.09 -7.50 -0.50
C PRO A 142 -2.05 -8.11 -1.44
N VAL A 143 -0.75 -7.85 -1.25
CA VAL A 143 0.29 -8.46 -2.11
C VAL A 143 0.31 -9.99 -1.99
N GLY A 144 0.02 -10.51 -0.81
CA GLY A 144 -0.11 -11.96 -0.59
C GLY A 144 -1.31 -12.56 -1.31
N LYS A 145 -2.43 -11.84 -1.35
CA LYS A 145 -3.62 -12.23 -2.11
C LYS A 145 -3.35 -12.19 -3.62
N TYR A 146 -2.77 -11.11 -4.14
CA TYR A 146 -2.45 -11.00 -5.57
C TYR A 146 -1.47 -12.08 -6.02
N THR A 147 -0.47 -12.40 -5.19
CA THR A 147 0.47 -13.49 -5.47
C THR A 147 -0.24 -14.83 -5.56
N ARG A 148 -1.14 -15.12 -4.62
CA ARG A 148 -1.94 -16.35 -4.63
C ARG A 148 -2.84 -16.44 -5.88
N GLN A 149 -3.46 -15.33 -6.25
CA GLN A 149 -4.28 -15.28 -7.48
C GLN A 149 -3.45 -15.58 -8.72
N ALA A 150 -2.26 -15.01 -8.81
CA ALA A 150 -1.35 -15.28 -9.93
C ALA A 150 -0.93 -16.76 -9.98
N LEU A 151 -0.62 -17.36 -8.83
CA LEU A 151 -0.25 -18.78 -8.75
C LEU A 151 -1.40 -19.71 -9.12
N VAL A 152 -2.65 -19.36 -8.76
CA VAL A 152 -3.85 -20.09 -9.20
C VAL A 152 -4.01 -19.97 -10.72
N ASN A 153 -3.88 -18.77 -11.27
CA ASN A 153 -4.03 -18.53 -12.71
C ASN A 153 -2.93 -19.20 -13.55
N LEU A 154 -1.75 -19.43 -12.96
CA LEU A 154 -0.67 -20.21 -13.57
C LEU A 154 -0.87 -21.73 -13.46
N GLY A 155 -1.89 -22.17 -12.72
CA GLY A 155 -2.14 -23.60 -12.48
C GLY A 155 -1.21 -24.24 -11.43
N ILE A 156 -0.44 -23.44 -10.70
CA ILE A 156 0.44 -23.92 -9.62
C ILE A 156 -0.38 -24.25 -8.36
N LEU A 157 -1.37 -23.42 -8.06
CA LEU A 157 -2.32 -23.65 -6.97
C LEU A 157 -3.69 -24.05 -7.53
N ASP A 158 -4.43 -24.83 -6.76
CA ASP A 158 -5.80 -25.22 -7.09
C ASP A 158 -6.74 -24.02 -6.98
N LYS A 159 -7.78 -24.00 -7.83
CA LYS A 159 -8.82 -22.98 -7.77
C LYS A 159 -9.60 -23.07 -6.48
N VAL A 160 -9.83 -21.93 -5.84
CA VAL A 160 -10.66 -21.76 -4.65
C VAL A 160 -11.53 -20.53 -4.82
N ASP A 161 -12.62 -20.44 -4.06
CA ASP A 161 -13.53 -19.28 -4.12
C ASP A 161 -12.86 -17.98 -3.64
N ASP A 162 -12.04 -18.09 -2.60
CA ASP A 162 -11.29 -16.96 -2.05
C ASP A 162 -9.82 -17.33 -1.90
N VAL A 163 -8.97 -16.78 -2.76
CA VAL A 163 -7.54 -17.09 -2.77
C VAL A 163 -6.82 -16.63 -1.48
N SER A 164 -7.38 -15.66 -0.76
CA SER A 164 -6.81 -15.20 0.50
C SER A 164 -6.82 -16.28 1.60
N THR A 165 -7.65 -17.31 1.43
CA THR A 165 -7.74 -18.44 2.37
C THR A 165 -6.68 -19.52 2.15
N ILE A 166 -5.93 -19.46 1.06
CA ILE A 166 -4.88 -20.45 0.78
C ILE A 166 -3.75 -20.28 1.80
N PRO A 167 -3.48 -21.28 2.66
CA PRO A 167 -2.42 -21.21 3.63
C PRO A 167 -1.04 -21.20 2.96
N THR A 168 -0.07 -20.57 3.59
CA THR A 168 1.32 -20.56 3.14
C THR A 168 1.91 -21.95 3.07
N GLU A 169 1.51 -22.85 3.99
CA GLU A 169 1.92 -24.25 4.00
C GLU A 169 1.48 -24.99 2.72
N THR A 170 0.28 -24.69 2.22
CA THR A 170 -0.21 -25.26 0.95
C THR A 170 0.65 -24.79 -0.21
N ILE A 171 1.04 -23.53 -0.24
CA ILE A 171 1.92 -22.99 -1.27
C ILE A 171 3.29 -23.68 -1.21
N SER A 172 3.86 -23.84 -0.04
CA SER A 172 5.13 -24.56 0.16
C SER A 172 5.04 -26.00 -0.40
N GLU A 173 4.01 -26.71 -0.07
CA GLU A 173 3.79 -28.08 -0.56
C GLU A 173 3.71 -28.15 -2.09
N LYS A 174 2.95 -27.23 -2.71
CA LYS A 174 2.80 -27.17 -4.17
C LYS A 174 4.09 -26.79 -4.88
N LEU A 175 5.00 -26.12 -4.18
CA LEU A 175 6.34 -25.76 -4.67
C LEU A 175 7.41 -26.80 -4.31
N GLY A 176 7.00 -28.00 -3.89
CA GLY A 176 7.93 -29.08 -3.57
C GLY A 176 8.57 -29.00 -2.19
N GLY A 177 7.96 -28.26 -1.27
CA GLY A 177 8.43 -28.13 0.11
C GLY A 177 9.43 -26.99 0.32
N VAL A 178 9.48 -26.00 -0.58
CA VAL A 178 10.35 -24.83 -0.42
C VAL A 178 10.00 -24.11 0.89
N GLU A 179 11.02 -23.70 1.64
CA GLU A 179 10.83 -22.91 2.85
C GLU A 179 10.23 -21.54 2.51
N ILE A 180 9.11 -21.22 3.15
CA ILE A 180 8.44 -19.93 2.99
C ILE A 180 8.35 -19.25 4.35
N SER A 181 8.89 -18.03 4.41
CA SER A 181 8.72 -17.13 5.55
C SER A 181 7.50 -16.24 5.29
N GLU A 182 6.41 -16.48 6.03
CA GLU A 182 5.22 -15.65 5.94
C GLU A 182 5.44 -14.33 6.66
N GLN A 183 5.09 -13.23 5.99
CA GLN A 183 5.23 -11.89 6.54
C GLN A 183 3.87 -11.22 6.71
N ASP A 184 3.78 -10.33 7.70
CA ASP A 184 2.55 -9.64 8.07
C ASP A 184 2.21 -8.47 7.14
N ASN A 185 3.19 -7.97 6.40
CA ASN A 185 3.00 -6.87 5.43
C ASN A 185 4.09 -6.89 4.37
N VAL A 186 3.88 -6.09 3.30
CA VAL A 186 4.80 -6.05 2.16
C VAL A 186 6.18 -5.48 2.52
N SER A 187 6.26 -4.55 3.45
CA SER A 187 7.54 -3.96 3.87
C SER A 187 8.45 -5.00 4.53
N LYS A 188 7.86 -5.94 5.27
CA LYS A 188 8.61 -7.06 5.88
C LYS A 188 9.07 -8.07 4.84
N VAL A 189 8.31 -8.29 3.77
CA VAL A 189 8.76 -9.10 2.62
C VAL A 189 10.01 -8.47 1.99
N LEU A 190 9.93 -7.18 1.68
CA LEU A 190 11.05 -6.44 1.11
C LEU A 190 12.29 -6.53 2.00
N ALA A 191 12.14 -6.28 3.30
CA ALA A 191 13.23 -6.35 4.27
C ALA A 191 13.88 -7.73 4.30
N ALA A 192 13.09 -8.81 4.28
CA ALA A 192 13.62 -10.18 4.30
C ALA A 192 14.49 -10.47 3.07
N VAL A 193 14.13 -9.94 1.90
CA VAL A 193 14.92 -10.11 0.68
C VAL A 193 16.16 -9.21 0.69
N VAL A 194 16.02 -7.94 1.05
CA VAL A 194 17.12 -6.98 1.11
C VAL A 194 18.19 -7.43 2.10
N GLU A 195 17.80 -7.94 3.25
CA GLU A 195 18.69 -8.46 4.29
C GLU A 195 19.29 -9.84 3.95
N GLY A 196 18.73 -10.51 2.95
CA GLY A 196 19.19 -11.84 2.54
C GLY A 196 18.71 -12.99 3.41
N SER A 197 17.72 -12.78 4.29
CA SER A 197 17.09 -13.85 5.07
C SER A 197 16.27 -14.79 4.19
N CYS A 198 15.73 -14.29 3.08
CA CYS A 198 15.08 -15.08 2.04
C CYS A 198 15.71 -14.79 0.69
N GLU A 199 15.77 -15.81 -0.17
CA GLU A 199 16.39 -15.70 -1.50
C GLU A 199 15.56 -14.84 -2.44
N VAL A 200 14.24 -15.03 -2.45
CA VAL A 200 13.29 -14.30 -3.29
C VAL A 200 12.06 -13.91 -2.50
N GLY A 201 11.31 -12.99 -3.03
CA GLY A 201 10.01 -12.60 -2.47
C GLY A 201 9.15 -11.89 -3.49
N THR A 202 7.87 -11.69 -3.15
CA THR A 202 6.92 -10.92 -3.95
C THR A 202 6.55 -9.63 -3.24
N THR A 203 6.77 -8.52 -3.90
CA THR A 203 6.47 -7.17 -3.43
C THR A 203 5.75 -6.40 -4.52
N TYR A 204 5.50 -5.12 -4.30
CA TYR A 204 5.04 -4.23 -5.36
C TYR A 204 6.21 -3.57 -6.08
N TYR A 205 6.00 -3.22 -7.34
CA TYR A 205 6.99 -2.47 -8.13
C TYR A 205 7.44 -1.20 -7.41
N SER A 206 6.50 -0.48 -6.79
CA SER A 206 6.79 0.74 -6.04
C SER A 206 7.73 0.53 -4.85
N ASP A 207 7.78 -0.67 -4.27
CA ASP A 207 8.66 -0.98 -3.14
C ASP A 207 10.13 -1.04 -3.56
N THR A 208 10.40 -1.29 -4.84
CA THR A 208 11.78 -1.40 -5.35
C THR A 208 12.46 -0.05 -5.56
N TYR A 209 11.70 1.03 -5.53
CA TYR A 209 12.23 2.38 -5.66
C TYR A 209 13.22 2.69 -4.53
N GLY A 210 14.40 3.10 -4.90
CA GLY A 210 15.50 3.36 -3.97
C GLY A 210 16.36 2.13 -3.65
N TYR A 211 16.00 0.94 -4.17
CA TYR A 211 16.73 -0.32 -3.97
C TYR A 211 17.32 -0.88 -5.26
N GLU A 212 17.38 -0.08 -6.32
CA GLU A 212 17.84 -0.51 -7.64
C GLU A 212 19.29 -1.02 -7.63
N ASP A 213 20.11 -0.52 -6.70
CA ASP A 213 21.50 -0.98 -6.53
C ASP A 213 21.62 -2.31 -5.76
N GLU A 214 20.57 -2.69 -5.04
CA GLU A 214 20.59 -3.86 -4.15
C GLU A 214 19.75 -5.03 -4.68
N LEU A 215 18.68 -4.74 -5.42
CA LEU A 215 17.69 -5.71 -5.87
C LEU A 215 17.67 -5.85 -7.40
N ASN A 216 17.39 -7.07 -7.85
CA ASN A 216 16.94 -7.36 -9.19
C ASN A 216 15.44 -7.68 -9.20
N ILE A 217 14.74 -7.15 -10.17
CA ILE A 217 13.37 -7.55 -10.49
C ILE A 217 13.46 -8.72 -11.46
N LEU A 218 13.07 -9.91 -11.02
CA LEU A 218 13.08 -11.12 -11.85
C LEU A 218 11.88 -11.18 -12.79
N GLN A 219 10.74 -10.69 -12.32
CA GLN A 219 9.51 -10.65 -13.10
C GLN A 219 8.62 -9.51 -12.60
N THR A 220 8.01 -8.78 -13.54
CA THR A 220 6.86 -7.93 -13.28
C THR A 220 5.61 -8.70 -13.69
N VAL A 221 4.76 -9.03 -12.72
CA VAL A 221 3.64 -9.94 -12.94
C VAL A 221 2.52 -9.22 -13.70
N SER A 222 2.08 -9.82 -14.80
CA SER A 222 0.99 -9.29 -15.62
C SER A 222 -0.32 -9.21 -14.86
N TYR A 223 -1.13 -8.17 -15.14
CA TYR A 223 -2.50 -8.06 -14.64
C TYR A 223 -3.42 -9.21 -15.09
N ASP A 224 -3.08 -9.90 -16.19
CA ASP A 224 -3.78 -11.12 -16.60
C ASP A 224 -3.70 -12.21 -15.52
N LEU A 225 -2.64 -12.20 -14.72
CA LEU A 225 -2.43 -13.16 -13.64
C LEU A 225 -2.96 -12.68 -12.28
N THR A 226 -2.71 -11.42 -11.92
CA THR A 226 -3.11 -10.89 -10.61
C THR A 226 -4.51 -10.29 -10.59
N GLY A 227 -5.06 -9.90 -11.75
CA GLY A 227 -6.11 -8.89 -11.83
C GLY A 227 -5.53 -7.49 -11.61
N ASN A 228 -6.37 -6.47 -11.75
CA ASN A 228 -5.96 -5.08 -11.56
C ASN A 228 -5.58 -4.83 -10.09
N VAL A 229 -4.39 -4.27 -9.89
CA VAL A 229 -3.89 -3.87 -8.56
C VAL A 229 -4.20 -2.39 -8.39
N ILE A 230 -5.30 -2.08 -7.71
CA ILE A 230 -5.81 -0.74 -7.53
C ILE A 230 -5.77 -0.35 -6.05
N TYR A 231 -5.29 0.86 -5.77
CA TYR A 231 -5.22 1.44 -4.44
C TYR A 231 -6.33 2.49 -4.29
N PRO A 232 -7.45 2.15 -3.63
CA PRO A 232 -8.49 3.14 -3.32
C PRO A 232 -8.12 3.95 -2.09
N ILE A 233 -8.58 5.20 -2.08
CA ILE A 233 -8.52 6.12 -0.93
C ILE A 233 -9.91 6.63 -0.60
N ALA A 234 -10.17 6.79 0.65
CA ALA A 234 -11.41 7.41 1.14
C ALA A 234 -11.20 8.09 2.50
#